data_0e4f1637df97e0c6afba488acb29626d
#
_entry.id   0e4f1637df97e0c6afba488acb29626d
#
_cell.length_a   1.000
_cell.length_b   1.000
_cell.length_c   1.000
_cell.angle_alpha   90.00
_cell.angle_beta   90.00
_cell.angle_gamma   90.00
#
_symmetry.space_group_name_H-M   'P 1'
#
loop_
_entity.id
_entity.type
_entity.pdbx_description
1 polymer ?
#
loop_
_entity_poly.entity_id
_entity_poly.type
_entity_poly.pdbx_seq_one_letter_code
_entity_poly.pdbx_strand_id
1 'polypeptide(L)'
;MATAHLAVDRAEKFRTVCGILDQHGYRPSGLIPILQAIQREYQYLPEEVLTFVATSLDLPPARVFGVATFYAHFALEQKGKHVIRICDGTACHVKQSLPILSAIHKELGTSEKQKTSVDALFTVETVACLGACGLAPVVVVDEQVYGGMTPERAVALVNEIKTQENAGDAQAAAAAVNGELHVH
;
A
#
# COMPACT_ATOMS: atom_id res chain seq x y z
N MET A 1 26.58 0.80 9.95
CA MET A 1 25.52 0.19 10.78
C MET A 1 24.23 -0.09 10.01
N ALA A 2 23.91 0.63 8.92
CA ALA A 2 22.70 0.41 8.10
C ALA A 2 22.66 -0.94 7.36
N THR A 3 23.79 -1.46 6.91
CA THR A 3 23.87 -2.72 6.14
C THR A 3 23.57 -3.98 6.97
N ALA A 4 23.85 -3.97 8.27
CA ALA A 4 23.57 -5.11 9.15
C ALA A 4 22.06 -5.21 9.47
N HIS A 5 21.36 -4.09 9.62
CA HIS A 5 19.93 -4.07 9.87
C HIS A 5 19.12 -4.56 8.66
N LEU A 6 19.50 -4.14 7.46
CA LEU A 6 18.90 -4.61 6.20
C LEU A 6 19.08 -6.13 5.96
N ALA A 7 20.22 -6.69 6.39
CA ALA A 7 20.48 -8.12 6.24
C ALA A 7 19.65 -8.98 7.22
N VAL A 8 19.42 -8.51 8.43
CA VAL A 8 18.58 -9.18 9.44
C VAL A 8 17.11 -9.16 8.99
N ASP A 9 16.61 -8.01 8.54
CA ASP A 9 15.26 -7.86 8.02
C ASP A 9 15.00 -8.79 6.81
N ARG A 10 15.97 -8.89 5.91
CA ARG A 10 15.89 -9.79 4.75
C ARG A 10 15.84 -11.26 5.14
N ALA A 11 16.67 -11.69 6.10
CA ALA A 11 16.69 -13.07 6.58
C ALA A 11 15.38 -13.46 7.27
N GLU A 12 14.80 -12.55 8.04
CA GLU A 12 13.50 -12.74 8.71
C GLU A 12 12.36 -12.84 7.69
N LYS A 13 12.35 -11.97 6.68
CA LYS A 13 11.41 -11.99 5.57
C LYS A 13 11.37 -13.37 4.89
N PHE A 14 12.52 -13.91 4.49
CA PHE A 14 12.57 -15.22 3.85
C PHE A 14 12.19 -16.36 4.80
N ARG A 15 12.44 -16.25 6.10
CA ARG A 15 12.00 -17.24 7.09
C ARG A 15 10.48 -17.32 7.16
N THR A 16 9.81 -16.18 7.18
CA THR A 16 8.33 -16.11 7.14
C THR A 16 7.77 -16.72 5.86
N VAL A 17 8.39 -16.43 4.72
CA VAL A 17 7.99 -17.03 3.43
C VAL A 17 8.17 -18.54 3.42
N CYS A 18 9.27 -19.06 3.98
CA CYS A 18 9.46 -20.51 4.14
C CYS A 18 8.36 -21.13 5.00
N GLY A 19 7.97 -20.51 6.12
CA GLY A 19 6.86 -20.99 6.94
C GLY A 19 5.54 -21.04 6.19
N ILE A 20 5.27 -20.07 5.30
CA ILE A 20 4.08 -20.08 4.44
C ILE A 20 4.16 -21.23 3.43
N LEU A 21 5.32 -21.45 2.80
CA LEU A 21 5.54 -22.54 1.85
C LEU A 21 5.37 -23.91 2.51
N ASP A 22 5.89 -24.08 3.73
CA ASP A 22 5.74 -25.32 4.54
C ASP A 22 4.26 -25.64 4.78
N GLN A 23 3.45 -24.66 5.18
CA GLN A 23 2.02 -24.81 5.41
C GLN A 23 1.26 -25.28 4.15
N HIS A 24 1.76 -24.91 2.97
CA HIS A 24 1.17 -25.28 1.68
C HIS A 24 1.88 -26.48 1.02
N GLY A 25 2.86 -27.10 1.71
CA GLY A 25 3.55 -28.34 1.30
C GLY A 25 4.33 -28.21 -0.01
N TYR A 26 4.83 -27.02 -0.34
CA TYR A 26 5.62 -26.72 -1.56
C TYR A 26 4.95 -27.21 -2.87
N ARG A 27 3.62 -27.14 -2.94
CA ARG A 27 2.90 -27.64 -4.11
C ARG A 27 2.68 -26.54 -5.14
N PRO A 28 3.02 -26.75 -6.43
CA PRO A 28 2.75 -25.80 -7.52
C PRO A 28 1.27 -25.39 -7.62
N SER A 29 0.34 -26.29 -7.28
CA SER A 29 -1.11 -26.02 -7.21
C SER A 29 -1.50 -25.05 -6.09
N GLY A 30 -0.64 -24.86 -5.09
CA GLY A 30 -0.81 -23.92 -3.98
C GLY A 30 -0.35 -22.48 -4.27
N LEU A 31 0.07 -22.16 -5.50
CA LEU A 31 0.64 -20.85 -5.83
C LEU A 31 -0.26 -19.68 -5.40
N ILE A 32 -1.56 -19.69 -5.75
CA ILE A 32 -2.47 -18.58 -5.41
C ILE A 32 -2.64 -18.42 -3.89
N PRO A 33 -2.97 -19.43 -3.10
CA PRO A 33 -3.06 -19.30 -1.65
C PRO A 33 -1.73 -18.92 -0.99
N ILE A 34 -0.59 -19.33 -1.52
CA ILE A 34 0.74 -18.90 -1.06
C ILE A 34 0.91 -17.39 -1.28
N LEU A 35 0.64 -16.89 -2.50
CA LEU A 35 0.72 -15.46 -2.80
C LEU A 35 -0.26 -14.64 -1.96
N GLN A 36 -1.46 -15.17 -1.69
CA GLN A 36 -2.43 -14.51 -0.79
C GLN A 36 -1.93 -14.44 0.65
N ALA A 37 -1.26 -15.47 1.15
CA ALA A 37 -0.68 -15.47 2.48
C ALA A 37 0.49 -14.47 2.58
N ILE A 38 1.35 -14.42 1.56
CA ILE A 38 2.44 -13.45 1.46
C ILE A 38 1.90 -12.02 1.39
N GLN A 39 0.87 -11.78 0.56
CA GLN A 39 0.22 -10.48 0.46
C GLN A 39 -0.39 -10.00 1.78
N ARG A 40 -0.96 -10.89 2.58
CA ARG A 40 -1.49 -10.55 3.92
C ARG A 40 -0.38 -10.15 4.90
N GLU A 41 0.75 -10.83 4.82
CA GLU A 41 1.90 -10.58 5.70
C GLU A 41 2.62 -9.27 5.36
N TYR A 42 2.93 -9.04 4.09
CA TYR A 42 3.75 -7.91 3.65
C TYR A 42 2.94 -6.74 3.06
N GLN A 43 1.63 -6.91 2.91
CA GLN A 43 0.72 -5.96 2.26
C GLN A 43 0.98 -5.78 0.75
N TYR A 44 2.03 -6.39 0.20
CA TYR A 44 2.38 -6.45 -1.22
C TYR A 44 3.21 -7.70 -1.52
N LEU A 45 3.50 -7.95 -2.80
CA LEU A 45 4.32 -9.09 -3.25
C LEU A 45 5.69 -8.58 -3.73
N PRO A 46 6.74 -8.58 -2.88
CA PRO A 46 8.07 -8.16 -3.29
C PRO A 46 8.61 -9.03 -4.42
N GLU A 47 9.29 -8.43 -5.41
CA GLU A 47 9.86 -9.14 -6.56
C GLU A 47 10.84 -10.25 -6.14
N GLU A 48 11.66 -9.99 -5.14
CA GLU A 48 12.61 -10.97 -4.59
C GLU A 48 11.88 -12.18 -3.98
N VAL A 49 10.73 -11.96 -3.34
CA VAL A 49 9.89 -13.02 -2.76
C VAL A 49 9.20 -13.83 -3.86
N LEU A 50 8.68 -13.17 -4.90
CA LEU A 50 8.10 -13.86 -6.07
C LEU A 50 9.11 -14.78 -6.74
N THR A 51 10.34 -14.31 -6.91
CA THR A 51 11.43 -15.10 -7.47
C THR A 51 11.79 -16.29 -6.58
N PHE A 52 11.82 -16.09 -5.26
CA PHE A 52 12.06 -17.16 -4.29
C PHE A 52 10.94 -18.21 -4.31
N VAL A 53 9.68 -17.78 -4.36
CA VAL A 53 8.51 -18.68 -4.47
C VAL A 53 8.58 -19.49 -5.77
N ALA A 54 8.93 -18.86 -6.89
CA ALA A 54 9.08 -19.56 -8.17
C ALA A 54 10.10 -20.69 -8.06
N THR A 55 11.27 -20.42 -7.51
CA THR A 55 12.34 -21.42 -7.31
C THR A 55 11.89 -22.51 -6.34
N SER A 56 11.26 -22.15 -5.23
CA SER A 56 10.83 -23.09 -4.19
C SER A 56 9.71 -24.06 -4.66
N LEU A 57 8.86 -23.61 -5.58
CA LEU A 57 7.78 -24.41 -6.16
C LEU A 57 8.16 -25.11 -7.47
N ASP A 58 9.40 -24.98 -7.93
CA ASP A 58 9.86 -25.47 -9.25
C ASP A 58 8.96 -24.97 -10.40
N LEU A 59 8.61 -23.67 -10.35
CA LEU A 59 7.80 -23.01 -11.36
C LEU A 59 8.64 -21.99 -12.15
N PRO A 60 8.37 -21.83 -13.46
CA PRO A 60 8.96 -20.72 -14.21
C PRO A 60 8.59 -19.38 -13.59
N PRO A 61 9.54 -18.44 -13.37
CA PRO A 61 9.25 -17.11 -12.84
C PRO A 61 8.10 -16.39 -13.58
N ALA A 62 8.07 -16.50 -14.91
CA ALA A 62 7.03 -15.93 -15.75
C ALA A 62 5.61 -16.37 -15.34
N ARG A 63 5.44 -17.61 -14.87
CA ARG A 63 4.15 -18.13 -14.39
C ARG A 63 3.74 -17.46 -13.07
N VAL A 64 4.68 -17.31 -12.14
CA VAL A 64 4.43 -16.69 -10.84
C VAL A 64 4.11 -15.21 -11.01
N PHE A 65 4.93 -14.48 -11.78
CA PHE A 65 4.68 -13.09 -12.11
C PHE A 65 3.38 -12.90 -12.90
N GLY A 66 3.07 -13.79 -13.83
CA GLY A 66 1.81 -13.77 -14.58
C GLY A 66 0.59 -13.88 -13.67
N VAL A 67 0.62 -14.75 -12.65
CA VAL A 67 -0.44 -14.84 -11.65
C VAL A 67 -0.50 -13.59 -10.79
N ALA A 68 0.65 -13.08 -10.31
CA ALA A 68 0.72 -11.90 -9.48
C ALA A 68 0.22 -10.62 -10.18
N THR A 69 0.41 -10.50 -11.50
CA THR A 69 -0.06 -9.35 -12.30
C THR A 69 -1.51 -9.52 -12.80
N PHE A 70 -1.99 -10.74 -12.94
CA PHE A 70 -3.34 -11.01 -13.46
C PHE A 70 -4.44 -10.66 -12.46
N TYR A 71 -4.25 -10.95 -11.19
CA TYR A 71 -5.25 -10.71 -10.17
C TYR A 71 -5.12 -9.31 -9.57
N ALA A 72 -6.15 -8.46 -9.75
CA ALA A 72 -6.16 -7.07 -9.31
C ALA A 72 -5.99 -6.86 -7.78
N HIS A 73 -6.24 -7.90 -6.96
CA HIS A 73 -6.05 -7.80 -5.52
C HIS A 73 -4.59 -7.96 -5.08
N PHE A 74 -3.71 -8.45 -5.95
CA PHE A 74 -2.27 -8.48 -5.67
C PHE A 74 -1.64 -7.12 -5.92
N ALA A 75 -0.84 -6.65 -4.97
CA ALA A 75 -0.05 -5.44 -5.08
C ALA A 75 1.42 -5.83 -5.26
N LEU A 76 2.06 -5.36 -6.33
CA LEU A 76 3.49 -5.58 -6.59
C LEU A 76 4.37 -4.47 -5.99
N GLU A 77 3.75 -3.35 -5.64
CA GLU A 77 4.41 -2.21 -5.02
C GLU A 77 3.87 -2.01 -3.61
N GLN A 78 4.73 -1.62 -2.70
CA GLN A 78 4.33 -1.28 -1.35
C GLN A 78 3.40 -0.07 -1.38
N LYS A 79 2.22 -0.22 -0.80
CA LYS A 79 1.30 0.89 -0.60
C LYS A 79 1.64 1.63 0.68
N GLY A 80 1.35 2.93 0.69
CA GLY A 80 1.40 3.73 1.91
C GLY A 80 0.34 3.30 2.92
N LYS A 81 0.49 3.80 4.13
CA LYS A 81 -0.45 3.56 5.24
C LYS A 81 -1.88 3.96 4.87
N HIS A 82 -2.03 5.05 4.13
CA HIS A 82 -3.30 5.56 3.62
C HIS A 82 -3.37 5.47 2.10
N VAL A 83 -4.47 4.95 1.57
CA VAL A 83 -4.70 4.85 0.13
C VAL A 83 -5.76 5.87 -0.30
N ILE A 84 -5.35 6.85 -1.09
CA ILE A 84 -6.23 7.89 -1.66
C ILE A 84 -6.66 7.43 -3.05
N ARG A 85 -7.95 7.17 -3.24
CA ARG A 85 -8.54 6.81 -4.54
C ARG A 85 -9.35 7.97 -5.10
N ILE A 86 -8.98 8.43 -6.28
CA ILE A 86 -9.63 9.53 -6.97
C ILE A 86 -10.47 8.96 -8.11
N CYS A 87 -11.77 9.22 -8.07
CA CYS A 87 -12.68 8.79 -9.12
C CYS A 87 -12.48 9.63 -10.39
N ASP A 88 -12.20 8.97 -11.52
CA ASP A 88 -12.12 9.60 -12.83
C ASP A 88 -13.23 9.11 -13.79
N GLY A 89 -14.34 8.61 -13.24
CA GLY A 89 -15.54 8.32 -14.02
C GLY A 89 -16.15 9.58 -14.62
N THR A 90 -16.94 9.45 -15.68
CA THR A 90 -17.48 10.57 -16.47
C THR A 90 -18.03 11.72 -15.62
N ALA A 91 -18.85 11.44 -14.60
CA ALA A 91 -19.43 12.48 -13.75
C ALA A 91 -18.37 13.24 -12.93
N CYS A 92 -17.34 12.56 -12.43
CA CYS A 92 -16.24 13.16 -11.68
C CYS A 92 -15.29 13.92 -12.62
N HIS A 93 -14.99 13.34 -13.78
CA HIS A 93 -14.15 13.96 -14.81
C HIS A 93 -14.72 15.30 -15.28
N VAL A 94 -16.01 15.33 -15.63
CA VAL A 94 -16.72 16.58 -16.03
C VAL A 94 -16.72 17.61 -14.89
N LYS A 95 -16.75 17.16 -13.66
CA LYS A 95 -16.67 18.00 -12.45
C LYS A 95 -15.25 18.22 -11.92
N GLN A 96 -14.25 18.08 -12.81
CA GLN A 96 -12.87 18.48 -12.51
C GLN A 96 -12.11 17.58 -11.53
N SER A 97 -12.20 16.25 -11.66
CA SER A 97 -11.37 15.29 -10.89
C SER A 97 -9.88 15.43 -11.15
N LEU A 98 -9.45 15.76 -12.38
CA LEU A 98 -8.03 15.89 -12.72
C LEU A 98 -7.30 17.02 -11.98
N PRO A 99 -7.84 18.24 -11.82
CA PRO A 99 -7.26 19.25 -10.94
C PRO A 99 -7.08 18.78 -9.49
N ILE A 100 -8.01 17.97 -8.95
CA ILE A 100 -7.91 17.39 -7.62
C ILE A 100 -6.73 16.42 -7.55
N LEU A 101 -6.61 15.52 -8.53
CA LEU A 101 -5.49 14.58 -8.65
C LEU A 101 -4.16 15.31 -8.71
N SER A 102 -4.06 16.35 -9.56
CA SER A 102 -2.84 17.15 -9.71
C SER A 102 -2.44 17.86 -8.42
N ALA A 103 -3.42 18.39 -7.66
CA ALA A 103 -3.18 19.05 -6.39
C ALA A 103 -2.64 18.06 -5.33
N ILE A 104 -3.22 16.87 -5.23
CA ILE A 104 -2.77 15.81 -4.32
C ILE A 104 -1.38 15.33 -4.70
N HIS A 105 -1.11 15.07 -5.97
CA HIS A 105 0.23 14.66 -6.43
C HIS A 105 1.28 15.72 -6.09
N LYS A 106 0.98 16.99 -6.29
CA LYS A 106 1.89 18.09 -5.94
C LYS A 106 2.15 18.16 -4.44
N GLU A 107 1.12 18.01 -3.61
CA GLU A 107 1.24 18.08 -2.15
C GLU A 107 2.03 16.91 -1.57
N LEU A 108 1.89 15.72 -2.15
CA LEU A 108 2.54 14.49 -1.68
C LEU A 108 3.88 14.18 -2.37
N GLY A 109 4.27 14.97 -3.39
CA GLY A 109 5.44 14.68 -4.20
C GLY A 109 5.32 13.36 -4.99
N THR A 110 4.10 12.94 -5.28
CA THR A 110 3.79 11.70 -6.03
C THR A 110 3.52 11.98 -7.51
N SER A 111 3.40 10.94 -8.30
CA SER A 111 3.09 11.02 -9.74
C SER A 111 2.41 9.73 -10.22
N GLU A 112 1.96 9.67 -11.46
CA GLU A 112 1.42 8.44 -12.06
C GLU A 112 2.42 7.27 -12.03
N LYS A 113 3.73 7.55 -12.11
CA LYS A 113 4.79 6.54 -12.05
C LYS A 113 5.21 6.19 -10.62
N GLN A 114 5.18 7.15 -9.73
CA GLN A 114 5.50 6.98 -8.30
C GLN A 114 4.27 7.33 -7.48
N LYS A 115 3.40 6.35 -7.31
CA LYS A 115 2.10 6.53 -6.65
C LYS A 115 2.19 6.69 -5.15
N THR A 116 3.24 6.16 -4.53
CA THR A 116 3.44 6.20 -3.08
C THR A 116 4.40 7.33 -2.71
N SER A 117 4.06 8.10 -1.68
CA SER A 117 4.89 9.17 -1.14
C SER A 117 6.20 8.62 -0.55
N VAL A 118 7.24 9.44 -0.50
CA VAL A 118 8.59 9.03 -0.05
C VAL A 118 8.60 8.54 1.40
N ASP A 119 7.72 9.10 2.24
CA ASP A 119 7.51 8.70 3.64
C ASP A 119 6.66 7.42 3.79
N ALA A 120 6.24 6.81 2.67
CA ALA A 120 5.33 5.65 2.64
C ALA A 120 4.01 5.88 3.40
N LEU A 121 3.60 7.13 3.63
CA LEU A 121 2.37 7.44 4.33
C LEU A 121 1.16 7.37 3.41
N PHE A 122 1.28 7.84 2.17
CA PHE A 122 0.17 7.88 1.21
C PHE A 122 0.47 7.16 -0.08
N THR A 123 -0.54 6.48 -0.63
CA THR A 123 -0.56 6.01 -2.01
C THR A 123 -1.74 6.66 -2.74
N VAL A 124 -1.49 7.22 -3.92
CA VAL A 124 -2.51 7.88 -4.76
C VAL A 124 -2.85 6.99 -5.95
N GLU A 125 -4.11 6.61 -6.05
CA GLU A 125 -4.64 5.75 -7.13
C GLU A 125 -5.80 6.44 -7.85
N THR A 126 -5.87 6.28 -9.16
CA THR A 126 -7.03 6.70 -9.96
C THR A 126 -7.91 5.49 -10.23
N VAL A 127 -9.20 5.63 -10.09
CA VAL A 127 -10.18 4.56 -10.36
C VAL A 127 -11.22 5.02 -11.37
N ALA A 128 -11.62 4.10 -12.25
CA ALA A 128 -12.55 4.41 -13.35
C ALA A 128 -13.93 4.86 -12.83
N CYS A 129 -14.45 4.27 -11.77
CA CYS A 129 -15.69 4.69 -11.12
C CYS A 129 -15.83 4.09 -9.72
N LEU A 130 -16.20 4.93 -8.73
CA LEU A 130 -16.48 4.51 -7.36
C LEU A 130 -17.98 4.25 -7.09
N GLY A 131 -18.84 4.45 -8.08
CA GLY A 131 -20.28 4.25 -7.94
C GLY A 131 -21.05 5.38 -7.24
N ALA A 132 -20.37 6.40 -6.70
CA ALA A 132 -20.96 7.50 -5.93
C ALA A 132 -21.18 8.77 -6.78
N CYS A 133 -21.69 8.64 -8.02
CA CYS A 133 -21.77 9.73 -9.01
C CYS A 133 -22.60 10.95 -8.56
N GLY A 134 -23.57 10.75 -7.67
CA GLY A 134 -24.36 11.85 -7.10
C GLY A 134 -23.54 12.79 -6.21
N LEU A 135 -22.41 12.32 -5.68
CA LEU A 135 -21.49 13.07 -4.81
C LEU A 135 -20.30 13.65 -5.58
N ALA A 136 -20.26 13.51 -6.92
CA ALA A 136 -19.11 13.91 -7.74
C ALA A 136 -18.73 15.40 -7.56
N PRO A 137 -17.41 15.74 -7.55
CA PRO A 137 -16.25 14.86 -7.64
C PRO A 137 -15.99 14.09 -6.32
N VAL A 138 -15.54 12.81 -6.45
CA VAL A 138 -15.40 11.91 -5.30
C VAL A 138 -13.94 11.50 -5.11
N VAL A 139 -13.48 11.60 -3.88
CA VAL A 139 -12.22 11.04 -3.39
C VAL A 139 -12.55 10.07 -2.26
N VAL A 140 -11.85 8.95 -2.21
CA VAL A 140 -11.93 8.00 -1.09
C VAL A 140 -10.55 7.91 -0.45
N VAL A 141 -10.49 8.05 0.86
CA VAL A 141 -9.28 7.78 1.64
C VAL A 141 -9.57 6.56 2.49
N ASP A 142 -8.79 5.51 2.28
CA ASP A 142 -9.00 4.18 2.83
C ASP A 142 -10.40 3.66 2.46
N GLU A 143 -11.35 3.71 3.40
CA GLU A 143 -12.75 3.32 3.16
C GLU A 143 -13.73 4.50 3.26
N GLN A 144 -13.22 5.69 3.60
CA GLN A 144 -14.07 6.87 3.81
C GLN A 144 -14.27 7.66 2.52
N VAL A 145 -15.54 7.93 2.18
CA VAL A 145 -15.95 8.62 0.94
C VAL A 145 -16.12 10.11 1.19
N TYR A 146 -15.45 10.94 0.39
CA TYR A 146 -15.54 12.39 0.40
C TYR A 146 -16.09 12.89 -0.94
N GLY A 147 -17.28 13.50 -0.89
CA GLY A 147 -17.95 14.05 -2.07
C GLY A 147 -17.82 15.55 -2.18
N GLY A 148 -18.14 16.09 -3.38
CA GLY A 148 -18.08 17.52 -3.67
C GLY A 148 -16.68 18.10 -3.44
N MET A 149 -15.65 17.32 -3.80
CA MET A 149 -14.25 17.68 -3.55
C MET A 149 -13.79 18.79 -4.48
N THR A 150 -12.94 19.67 -3.95
CA THR A 150 -12.15 20.65 -4.70
C THR A 150 -10.67 20.42 -4.45
N PRO A 151 -9.76 20.97 -5.29
CA PRO A 151 -8.32 20.84 -5.06
C PRO A 151 -7.90 21.30 -3.66
N GLU A 152 -8.46 22.42 -3.18
CA GLU A 152 -8.14 23.02 -1.87
C GLU A 152 -8.62 22.11 -0.71
N ARG A 153 -9.84 21.57 -0.83
CA ARG A 153 -10.36 20.63 0.17
C ARG A 153 -9.60 19.32 0.21
N ALA A 154 -9.12 18.85 -0.95
CA ALA A 154 -8.33 17.64 -1.03
C ALA A 154 -6.95 17.80 -0.38
N VAL A 155 -6.27 18.93 -0.61
CA VAL A 155 -5.01 19.27 0.05
C VAL A 155 -5.21 19.44 1.56
N ALA A 156 -6.29 20.11 1.99
CA ALA A 156 -6.61 20.28 3.41
C ALA A 156 -6.82 18.91 4.11
N LEU A 157 -7.57 17.99 3.47
CA LEU A 157 -7.78 16.63 3.97
C LEU A 157 -6.47 15.86 4.13
N VAL A 158 -5.60 15.92 3.13
CA VAL A 158 -4.28 15.27 3.19
C VAL A 158 -3.44 15.80 4.34
N ASN A 159 -3.43 17.12 4.54
CA ASN A 159 -2.67 17.75 5.62
C ASN A 159 -3.27 17.48 7.01
N GLU A 160 -4.58 17.33 7.11
CA GLU A 160 -5.24 16.90 8.35
C GLU A 160 -4.81 15.48 8.75
N ILE A 161 -4.82 14.54 7.80
CA ILE A 161 -4.36 13.16 8.05
C ILE A 161 -2.88 13.14 8.42
N LYS A 162 -2.01 13.88 7.72
CA LYS A 162 -0.58 14.01 8.08
C LYS A 162 -0.40 14.50 9.52
N THR A 163 -1.20 15.46 9.94
CA THR A 163 -1.10 16.04 11.29
C THR A 163 -1.55 15.02 12.35
N GLN A 164 -2.60 14.25 12.07
CA GLN A 164 -3.10 13.20 12.97
C GLN A 164 -2.08 12.07 13.13
N GLU A 165 -1.44 11.64 12.04
CA GLU A 165 -0.40 10.62 12.07
C GLU A 165 0.83 11.06 12.85
N ASN A 166 1.32 12.28 12.60
CA ASN A 166 2.46 12.84 13.32
C ASN A 166 2.17 12.97 14.84
N ALA A 167 0.93 13.30 15.23
CA ALA A 167 0.52 13.37 16.62
C ALA A 167 0.43 11.97 17.25
N GLY A 168 -0.04 10.97 16.51
CA GLY A 168 -0.10 9.56 16.94
C GLY A 168 1.29 8.97 17.16
N ASP A 169 2.21 9.20 16.23
CA ASP A 169 3.59 8.71 16.34
C ASP A 169 4.34 9.38 17.51
N ALA A 170 4.10 10.68 17.76
CA ALA A 170 4.67 11.38 18.91
C ALA A 170 4.15 10.84 20.25
N GLN A 171 2.88 10.47 20.33
CA GLN A 171 2.30 9.84 21.53
C GLN A 171 2.81 8.41 21.74
N ALA A 172 2.97 7.63 20.68
CA ALA A 172 3.52 6.28 20.74
C ALA A 172 4.99 6.31 21.18
N ALA A 173 5.80 7.24 20.67
CA ALA A 173 7.18 7.43 21.07
C ALA A 173 7.31 7.87 22.54
N ALA A 174 6.43 8.74 23.04
CA ALA A 174 6.41 9.18 24.43
C ALA A 174 5.99 8.06 25.39
N ALA A 175 5.08 7.18 24.97
CA ALA A 175 4.67 6.01 25.75
C ALA A 175 5.79 4.96 25.86
N ALA A 176 6.56 4.75 24.78
CA ALA A 176 7.69 3.84 24.78
C ALA A 176 8.83 4.26 25.75
N VAL A 177 9.10 5.58 25.84
CA VAL A 177 10.13 6.12 26.75
C VAL A 177 9.71 6.00 28.23
N ASN A 178 8.41 6.07 28.53
CA ASN A 178 7.90 5.95 29.90
C ASN A 178 7.75 4.50 30.39
N GLY A 179 7.77 3.51 29.49
CA GLY A 179 7.66 2.08 29.83
C GLY A 179 8.95 1.45 30.35
N GLU A 180 10.13 2.06 30.14
CA GLU A 180 11.43 1.50 30.56
C GLU A 180 11.88 1.91 31.97
N LEU A 181 11.08 2.67 32.73
CA LEU A 181 11.45 3.18 34.06
C LEU A 181 10.85 2.41 35.27
N HIS A 182 10.30 1.22 35.04
CA HIS A 182 9.79 0.39 36.16
C HIS A 182 10.30 -1.04 36.04
N VAL A 183 11.59 -1.25 36.29
CA VAL A 183 12.14 -2.54 36.78
C VAL A 183 13.08 -2.23 37.91
N HIS A 184 12.57 -2.38 39.11
CA HIS A 184 13.35 -2.63 40.35
C HIS A 184 12.95 -3.97 40.92
#